data_61e490d3f3c0dc0bd862694e67b0e527
#
_entry.id   61e490d3f3c0dc0bd862694e67b0e527
#
_cell.length_a   1.000
_cell.length_b   1.000
_cell.length_c   1.000
_cell.angle_alpha   90.00
_cell.angle_beta   90.00
_cell.angle_gamma   90.00
#
_symmetry.space_group_name_H-M   'P 1'
#
loop_
_entity.id
_entity.type
_entity.pdbx_description
1 polymer ?
#
loop_
_entity_poly.entity_id
_entity_poly.type
_entity_poly.pdbx_seq_one_letter_code
_entity_poly.pdbx_strand_id
1 'polypeptide(L)'
;MRNLVFLALIATCVSAQSPLSKILSSELDRNFAALKAKGDPAPYFMGYSVTDSESNVLSASDGAISSQNHNRARLLDTTVRVGSPKFDNYRRVNGQIPRFTVTTTIALEDNPVSIRQAVWLATDRVYRNASQRLIQIKADEKLKAAAADGSGDFSEEAPQVFFQQPPALKFDSAEWATRLRKLSKEFTKYPGALNSSITLQTERTMETLVTTEGTRLEHGRLFSRIIITMAGKAADGMDLQTMESFETDDAARLPKDAVILAAVEKAGKNLQDLLRAPPSDPFVGPAILSGRAAGVFFHEIFGHRIEGHRQKDESEGQTFTKSVGKEILPPFLSVVFDPTIREFQGNMLNGSYLYDDEGVKARRVPVVEDGVLKTFLMSRSPIAGFPNSNGHGRRQPGAEIVSRQSNLFVESSKKVSDKELRQMLIEEVKKQGKPYGLFFDQVTSGYTTTARRGLQAFTVVPLMVYRVYPDGRPDELIRGVSIVGTPLASFANIMATSDKSEIFNGICGAESGSVPVAAISPELLVSSIEIQRKERSQDQPPYLSRPEEQP
;
A
#
# COMPACT_ATOMS: atom_id res chain seq x y z
N MET A 1 -24.92 -27.81 44.89
CA MET A 1 -24.11 -27.93 43.69
C MET A 1 -23.30 -26.65 43.54
N ARG A 2 -22.01 -26.72 43.85
CA ARG A 2 -21.10 -25.54 43.80
C ARG A 2 -20.51 -25.42 42.38
N ASN A 3 -20.87 -24.36 41.67
CA ASN A 3 -20.25 -24.06 40.37
C ASN A 3 -18.84 -23.52 40.61
N LEU A 4 -17.83 -24.29 40.24
CA LEU A 4 -16.46 -23.80 40.10
C LEU A 4 -16.34 -23.06 38.75
N VAL A 5 -16.16 -21.76 38.83
CA VAL A 5 -15.76 -20.93 37.67
C VAL A 5 -14.25 -21.07 37.52
N PHE A 6 -13.81 -21.76 36.47
CA PHE A 6 -12.40 -21.78 36.07
C PHE A 6 -12.07 -20.47 35.40
N LEU A 7 -11.37 -19.59 36.11
CA LEU A 7 -10.72 -18.41 35.49
C LEU A 7 -9.46 -18.92 34.77
N ALA A 8 -9.51 -18.99 33.45
CA ALA A 8 -8.32 -19.21 32.66
C ALA A 8 -7.48 -17.92 32.68
N LEU A 9 -6.40 -17.91 33.47
CA LEU A 9 -5.35 -16.90 33.36
C LEU A 9 -4.66 -17.10 32.00
N ILE A 10 -4.96 -16.24 31.06
CA ILE A 10 -4.14 -16.08 29.84
C ILE A 10 -2.85 -15.38 30.30
N ALA A 11 -1.80 -16.14 30.53
CA ALA A 11 -0.46 -15.63 30.75
C ALA A 11 0.00 -15.00 29.43
N THR A 12 -0.09 -13.68 29.32
CA THR A 12 0.61 -12.92 28.30
C THR A 12 2.10 -13.06 28.59
N CYS A 13 2.80 -13.94 27.85
CA CYS A 13 4.26 -13.97 27.85
C CYS A 13 4.74 -12.60 27.35
N VAL A 14 5.05 -11.68 28.24
CA VAL A 14 5.80 -10.48 27.91
C VAL A 14 7.18 -10.95 27.52
N SER A 15 7.52 -10.89 26.24
CA SER A 15 8.84 -11.21 25.76
C SER A 15 9.86 -10.23 26.33
N ALA A 16 11.05 -10.71 26.67
CA ALA A 16 12.13 -9.85 27.11
C ALA A 16 12.74 -9.09 25.92
N GLN A 17 13.16 -7.86 26.19
CA GLN A 17 13.90 -7.02 25.23
C GLN A 17 15.09 -7.78 24.63
N SER A 18 15.22 -7.75 23.29
CA SER A 18 16.32 -8.42 22.56
C SER A 18 17.71 -7.81 22.85
N PRO A 19 18.81 -8.54 22.56
CA PRO A 19 20.14 -7.97 22.61
C PRO A 19 20.30 -6.72 21.72
N LEU A 20 19.77 -6.75 20.50
CA LEU A 20 19.79 -5.63 19.57
C LEU A 20 19.13 -4.38 20.18
N SER A 21 17.93 -4.50 20.70
CA SER A 21 17.19 -3.37 21.29
C SER A 21 17.92 -2.80 22.53
N LYS A 22 18.56 -3.66 23.33
CA LYS A 22 19.41 -3.20 24.47
C LYS A 22 20.63 -2.40 24.00
N ILE A 23 21.31 -2.87 22.95
CA ILE A 23 22.45 -2.17 22.36
C ILE A 23 22.01 -0.80 21.82
N LEU A 24 20.93 -0.75 21.05
CA LEU A 24 20.38 0.48 20.49
C LEU A 24 19.96 1.46 21.59
N SER A 25 19.28 0.99 22.64
CA SER A 25 18.89 1.83 23.78
C SER A 25 20.09 2.45 24.48
N SER A 26 21.11 1.65 24.80
CA SER A 26 22.35 2.13 25.44
C SER A 26 23.08 3.17 24.58
N GLU A 27 23.16 2.98 23.26
CA GLU A 27 23.79 3.94 22.35
C GLU A 27 22.94 5.20 22.17
N LEU A 28 21.59 5.07 22.17
CA LEU A 28 20.70 6.22 22.13
C LEU A 28 20.93 7.14 23.32
N ASP A 29 20.93 6.56 24.52
CA ASP A 29 21.14 7.32 25.77
C ASP A 29 22.51 8.02 25.78
N ARG A 30 23.58 7.28 25.39
CA ARG A 30 24.94 7.82 25.31
C ARG A 30 25.06 8.97 24.31
N ASN A 31 24.57 8.75 23.08
CA ASN A 31 24.67 9.73 22.00
C ASN A 31 23.81 10.97 22.28
N PHE A 32 22.60 10.77 22.78
CA PHE A 32 21.70 11.87 23.14
C PHE A 32 22.28 12.74 24.24
N ALA A 33 22.79 12.15 25.32
CA ALA A 33 23.45 12.88 26.40
C ALA A 33 24.64 13.70 25.91
N ALA A 34 25.50 13.10 25.06
CA ALA A 34 26.65 13.79 24.49
C ALA A 34 26.26 14.97 23.59
N LEU A 35 25.28 14.77 22.71
CA LEU A 35 24.80 15.81 21.80
C LEU A 35 23.98 16.88 22.54
N LYS A 36 23.27 16.53 23.60
CA LYS A 36 22.57 17.49 24.44
C LYS A 36 23.53 18.42 25.18
N ALA A 37 24.69 17.91 25.60
CA ALA A 37 25.70 18.67 26.32
C ALA A 37 26.59 19.52 25.40
N LYS A 38 26.90 19.07 24.18
CA LYS A 38 27.90 19.65 23.30
C LYS A 38 27.34 20.20 21.98
N GLY A 39 26.14 19.79 21.60
CA GLY A 39 25.51 20.16 20.31
C GLY A 39 24.94 21.57 20.31
N ASP A 40 25.15 22.29 19.22
CA ASP A 40 24.51 23.58 18.94
C ASP A 40 24.00 23.56 17.49
N PRO A 41 22.67 23.50 17.28
CA PRO A 41 21.60 23.35 18.25
C PRO A 41 21.54 21.93 18.87
N ALA A 42 21.23 21.85 20.17
CA ALA A 42 21.06 20.56 20.83
C ALA A 42 19.81 19.82 20.30
N PRO A 43 19.87 18.48 20.16
CA PRO A 43 18.70 17.71 19.76
C PRO A 43 17.66 17.66 20.88
N TYR A 44 16.37 17.73 20.50
CA TYR A 44 15.26 17.53 21.43
C TYR A 44 14.67 16.11 21.33
N PHE A 45 14.85 15.44 20.17
CA PHE A 45 14.38 14.09 19.92
C PHE A 45 15.41 13.32 19.09
N MET A 46 15.59 12.05 19.44
CA MET A 46 16.33 11.09 18.65
C MET A 46 15.63 9.73 18.65
N GLY A 47 15.77 8.99 17.56
CA GLY A 47 15.27 7.64 17.43
C GLY A 47 16.17 6.78 16.53
N TYR A 48 16.25 5.49 16.87
CA TYR A 48 16.85 4.45 16.03
C TYR A 48 15.78 3.44 15.66
N SER A 49 15.58 3.23 14.37
CA SER A 49 14.72 2.18 13.84
C SER A 49 15.59 1.19 13.08
N VAL A 50 15.46 -0.08 13.40
CA VAL A 50 16.16 -1.16 12.68
C VAL A 50 15.15 -2.11 12.08
N THR A 51 15.23 -2.28 10.76
CA THR A 51 14.47 -3.28 10.00
C THR A 51 15.39 -4.47 9.71
N ASP A 52 15.12 -5.63 10.32
CA ASP A 52 15.77 -6.92 10.01
C ASP A 52 14.84 -7.71 9.09
N SER A 53 15.22 -7.88 7.84
CA SER A 53 14.43 -8.56 6.81
C SER A 53 15.15 -9.80 6.28
N GLU A 54 14.36 -10.84 6.03
CA GLU A 54 14.78 -12.05 5.35
C GLU A 54 13.74 -12.42 4.32
N SER A 55 14.14 -12.59 3.06
CA SER A 55 13.22 -12.88 1.96
C SER A 55 13.74 -13.97 1.04
N ASN A 56 12.81 -14.76 0.52
CA ASN A 56 13.06 -15.73 -0.54
C ASN A 56 12.12 -15.43 -1.70
N VAL A 57 12.66 -15.40 -2.91
CA VAL A 57 11.91 -15.25 -4.15
C VAL A 57 12.29 -16.37 -5.09
N LEU A 58 11.30 -17.11 -5.53
CA LEU A 58 11.45 -18.25 -6.43
C LEU A 58 10.47 -18.09 -7.60
N SER A 59 10.97 -18.04 -8.82
CA SER A 59 10.16 -17.90 -10.02
C SER A 59 10.35 -19.09 -10.96
N ALA A 60 9.27 -19.50 -11.60
CA ALA A 60 9.27 -20.57 -12.60
C ALA A 60 8.43 -20.17 -13.82
N SER A 61 8.84 -20.64 -14.97
CA SER A 61 8.14 -20.52 -16.26
C SER A 61 8.30 -21.82 -17.05
N ASP A 62 7.24 -22.25 -17.74
CA ASP A 62 7.24 -23.38 -18.68
C ASP A 62 7.89 -24.67 -18.14
N GLY A 63 7.71 -24.95 -16.86
CA GLY A 63 8.23 -26.15 -16.18
C GLY A 63 9.67 -26.02 -15.65
N ALA A 64 10.30 -24.84 -15.75
CA ALA A 64 11.66 -24.60 -15.29
C ALA A 64 11.72 -23.46 -14.26
N ILE A 65 12.67 -23.54 -13.30
CA ILE A 65 12.99 -22.41 -12.42
C ILE A 65 13.77 -21.38 -13.24
N SER A 66 13.24 -20.17 -13.31
CA SER A 66 13.86 -19.02 -14.00
C SER A 66 14.72 -18.17 -13.07
N SER A 67 14.36 -18.07 -11.79
CA SER A 67 15.20 -17.40 -10.79
C SER A 67 14.95 -17.93 -9.38
N GLN A 68 15.99 -17.83 -8.54
CA GLN A 68 15.96 -18.16 -7.12
C GLN A 68 16.87 -17.21 -6.38
N ASN A 69 16.31 -16.45 -5.44
CA ASN A 69 17.04 -15.48 -4.64
C ASN A 69 16.69 -15.65 -3.16
N HIS A 70 17.71 -15.58 -2.31
CA HIS A 70 17.60 -15.45 -0.87
C HIS A 70 18.35 -14.20 -0.45
N ASN A 71 17.70 -13.33 0.32
CA ASN A 71 18.31 -12.11 0.80
C ASN A 71 18.04 -11.93 2.29
N ARG A 72 19.03 -11.47 3.01
CA ARG A 72 18.93 -11.03 4.40
C ARG A 72 19.61 -9.70 4.56
N ALA A 73 18.95 -8.74 5.18
CA ALA A 73 19.47 -7.41 5.40
C ALA A 73 19.02 -6.88 6.77
N ARG A 74 19.89 -6.10 7.40
CA ARG A 74 19.57 -5.35 8.61
C ARG A 74 19.91 -3.90 8.36
N LEU A 75 18.89 -3.05 8.32
CA LEU A 75 18.97 -1.64 7.96
C LEU A 75 18.67 -0.78 9.18
N LEU A 76 19.56 0.14 9.50
CA LEU A 76 19.40 1.14 10.55
C LEU A 76 18.98 2.48 9.93
N ASP A 77 17.88 3.02 10.35
CA ASP A 77 17.45 4.39 10.11
C ASP A 77 17.60 5.22 11.39
N THR A 78 18.33 6.32 11.28
CA THR A 78 18.57 7.23 12.39
C THR A 78 17.78 8.51 12.20
N THR A 79 17.03 8.91 13.23
CA THR A 79 16.29 10.18 13.26
C THR A 79 16.92 11.09 14.32
N VAL A 80 17.24 12.33 13.94
CA VAL A 80 17.68 13.38 14.86
C VAL A 80 16.89 14.65 14.57
N ARG A 81 16.19 15.17 15.59
CA ARG A 81 15.45 16.42 15.49
C ARG A 81 16.10 17.48 16.38
N VAL A 82 16.42 18.61 15.75
CA VAL A 82 17.02 19.79 16.41
C VAL A 82 16.08 20.99 16.26
N GLY A 83 16.10 21.90 17.23
CA GLY A 83 15.16 23.01 17.33
C GLY A 83 14.12 22.77 18.39
N SER A 84 12.84 22.68 18.02
CA SER A 84 11.73 22.37 18.93
C SER A 84 10.60 21.65 18.20
N PRO A 85 9.65 21.00 18.90
CA PRO A 85 8.46 20.39 18.29
C PRO A 85 7.63 21.36 17.42
N LYS A 86 7.70 22.66 17.71
CA LYS A 86 7.01 23.71 16.93
C LYS A 86 7.77 24.13 15.68
N PHE A 87 9.11 24.01 15.71
CA PHE A 87 9.98 24.46 14.64
C PHE A 87 11.29 23.67 14.64
N ASP A 88 11.44 22.75 13.69
CA ASP A 88 12.59 21.87 13.61
C ASP A 88 13.18 21.71 12.19
N ASN A 89 14.22 20.88 12.09
CA ASN A 89 14.93 20.59 10.85
C ASN A 89 14.10 19.80 9.81
N TYR A 90 12.93 19.24 10.17
CA TYR A 90 12.03 18.56 9.24
C TYR A 90 11.01 19.49 8.60
N ARG A 91 10.98 20.77 8.99
CA ARG A 91 10.11 21.77 8.36
C ARG A 91 10.34 21.84 6.85
N ARG A 92 9.25 21.75 6.11
CA ARG A 92 9.27 21.89 4.66
C ARG A 92 9.43 23.35 4.27
N VAL A 93 10.33 23.63 3.33
CA VAL A 93 10.55 24.96 2.77
C VAL A 93 10.47 24.83 1.26
N ASN A 94 9.66 25.68 0.61
CA ASN A 94 9.48 25.71 -0.85
C ASN A 94 9.04 24.36 -1.46
N GLY A 95 8.24 23.56 -0.75
CA GLY A 95 7.81 22.24 -1.22
C GLY A 95 8.92 21.17 -1.23
N GLN A 96 10.10 21.49 -0.72
CA GLN A 96 11.18 20.51 -0.60
C GLN A 96 10.89 19.57 0.57
N ILE A 97 10.77 18.29 0.27
CA ILE A 97 10.69 17.23 1.29
C ILE A 97 12.07 17.04 1.89
N PRO A 98 12.23 17.18 3.21
CA PRO A 98 13.51 16.86 3.85
C PRO A 98 13.86 15.39 3.59
N ARG A 99 15.09 15.12 3.21
CA ARG A 99 15.63 13.76 3.06
C ARG A 99 16.85 13.64 3.96
N PHE A 100 16.62 13.37 5.24
CA PHE A 100 17.70 13.23 6.24
C PHE A 100 17.96 11.80 6.63
N THR A 101 16.98 10.92 6.46
CA THR A 101 17.10 9.52 6.80
C THR A 101 18.16 8.89 5.90
N VAL A 102 19.25 8.50 6.52
CA VAL A 102 20.32 7.77 5.84
C VAL A 102 20.26 6.35 6.36
N THR A 103 19.85 5.44 5.49
CA THR A 103 19.90 4.02 5.80
C THR A 103 21.34 3.56 5.87
N THR A 104 21.69 2.90 6.95
CA THR A 104 23.00 2.28 7.15
C THR A 104 22.80 0.78 7.30
N THR A 105 23.48 -0.02 6.48
CA THR A 105 23.53 -1.47 6.72
C THR A 105 24.35 -1.73 7.96
N ILE A 106 23.82 -2.51 8.89
CA ILE A 106 24.50 -2.92 10.12
C ILE A 106 24.67 -4.45 10.17
N ALA A 107 25.48 -4.92 11.13
CA ALA A 107 25.75 -6.34 11.28
C ALA A 107 24.47 -7.16 11.46
N LEU A 108 24.41 -8.30 10.78
CA LEU A 108 23.31 -9.28 10.92
C LEU A 108 23.35 -10.00 12.28
N GLU A 109 24.51 -10.03 12.92
CA GLU A 109 24.73 -10.58 14.25
C GLU A 109 24.58 -9.48 15.31
N ASP A 110 24.11 -9.85 16.49
CA ASP A 110 23.99 -8.92 17.63
C ASP A 110 25.35 -8.66 18.29
N ASN A 111 26.35 -8.27 17.47
CA ASN A 111 27.68 -7.92 17.94
C ASN A 111 27.69 -6.46 18.44
N PRO A 112 27.87 -6.23 19.77
CA PRO A 112 27.76 -4.89 20.33
C PRO A 112 28.81 -3.90 19.79
N VAL A 113 30.00 -4.35 19.48
CA VAL A 113 31.09 -3.47 19.00
C VAL A 113 30.75 -2.97 17.59
N SER A 114 30.39 -3.89 16.69
CA SER A 114 30.04 -3.55 15.31
C SER A 114 28.80 -2.65 15.23
N ILE A 115 27.72 -2.98 15.97
CA ILE A 115 26.48 -2.22 15.96
C ILE A 115 26.71 -0.82 16.54
N ARG A 116 27.40 -0.70 17.69
CA ARG A 116 27.69 0.60 18.31
C ARG A 116 28.49 1.51 17.39
N GLN A 117 29.48 0.96 16.68
CA GLN A 117 30.29 1.72 15.72
C GLN A 117 29.45 2.28 14.60
N ALA A 118 28.56 1.47 14.02
CA ALA A 118 27.66 1.89 12.95
C ALA A 118 26.64 2.95 13.42
N VAL A 119 26.01 2.73 14.59
CA VAL A 119 25.06 3.65 15.21
C VAL A 119 25.70 5.01 15.53
N TRP A 120 26.90 5.00 16.13
CA TRP A 120 27.62 6.23 16.43
C TRP A 120 27.90 7.06 15.17
N LEU A 121 28.45 6.43 14.11
CA LEU A 121 28.78 7.12 12.86
C LEU A 121 27.53 7.65 12.14
N ALA A 122 26.46 6.86 12.11
CA ALA A 122 25.17 7.28 11.55
C ALA A 122 24.60 8.47 12.32
N THR A 123 24.66 8.44 13.65
CA THR A 123 24.17 9.53 14.51
C THR A 123 24.92 10.83 14.27
N ASP A 124 26.25 10.80 14.23
CA ASP A 124 27.08 12.00 13.97
C ASP A 124 26.73 12.64 12.62
N ARG A 125 26.62 11.81 11.57
CA ARG A 125 26.25 12.27 10.22
C ARG A 125 24.88 12.93 10.20
N VAL A 126 23.86 12.25 10.76
CA VAL A 126 22.49 12.75 10.74
C VAL A 126 22.34 14.01 11.59
N TYR A 127 23.01 14.08 12.73
CA TYR A 127 23.03 15.29 13.57
C TYR A 127 23.62 16.49 12.83
N ARG A 128 24.75 16.32 12.14
CA ARG A 128 25.37 17.41 11.33
C ARG A 128 24.41 17.90 10.24
N ASN A 129 23.80 16.99 9.53
CA ASN A 129 22.82 17.32 8.49
C ASN A 129 21.60 18.05 9.08
N ALA A 130 21.06 17.59 10.20
CA ALA A 130 19.94 18.20 10.91
C ALA A 130 20.26 19.64 11.36
N SER A 131 21.44 19.85 11.94
CA SER A 131 21.90 21.17 12.40
C SER A 131 22.07 22.14 11.25
N GLN A 132 22.73 21.70 10.17
CA GLN A 132 22.91 22.51 8.97
C GLN A 132 21.57 22.88 8.33
N ARG A 133 20.65 21.93 8.26
CA ARG A 133 19.31 22.15 7.70
C ARG A 133 18.52 23.17 8.53
N LEU A 134 18.55 23.08 9.86
CA LEU A 134 17.84 24.04 10.71
C LEU A 134 18.35 25.48 10.49
N ILE A 135 19.66 25.64 10.30
CA ILE A 135 20.26 26.95 9.97
C ILE A 135 19.73 27.47 8.64
N GLN A 136 19.67 26.63 7.61
CA GLN A 136 19.10 26.98 6.30
C GLN A 136 17.63 27.39 6.41
N ILE A 137 16.81 26.60 7.10
CA ILE A 137 15.38 26.90 7.30
C ILE A 137 15.21 28.26 7.98
N LYS A 138 15.98 28.54 9.05
CA LYS A 138 15.92 29.83 9.76
C LYS A 138 16.33 31.00 8.87
N ALA A 139 17.27 30.80 7.95
CA ALA A 139 17.64 31.83 6.99
C ALA A 139 16.52 32.08 5.97
N ASP A 140 15.92 31.03 5.45
CA ASP A 140 14.84 31.11 4.46
C ASP A 140 13.55 31.72 5.04
N GLU A 141 13.19 31.45 6.30
CA GLU A 141 12.00 32.01 6.95
C GLU A 141 12.07 33.52 7.13
N LYS A 142 13.27 34.06 7.33
CA LYS A 142 13.46 35.53 7.41
C LYS A 142 13.13 36.24 6.11
N LEU A 143 13.14 35.52 4.99
CA LEU A 143 12.87 36.06 3.65
C LEU A 143 11.41 35.90 3.22
N LYS A 144 10.61 35.14 3.97
CA LYS A 144 9.20 34.86 3.65
C LYS A 144 8.32 35.30 4.80
N ALA A 145 7.42 36.27 4.53
CA ALA A 145 6.24 36.46 5.36
C ALA A 145 5.35 35.21 5.15
N ALA A 146 5.53 34.22 6.00
CA ALA A 146 5.05 32.87 5.77
C ALA A 146 3.56 32.73 6.09
N ALA A 147 2.82 32.20 5.16
CA ALA A 147 1.58 31.49 5.42
C ALA A 147 1.90 30.07 5.92
N ALA A 148 2.46 29.94 7.12
CA ALA A 148 2.44 28.65 7.80
C ALA A 148 1.02 28.43 8.33
N ASP A 149 0.51 27.20 8.26
CA ASP A 149 -0.81 26.81 8.80
C ASP A 149 -0.88 26.93 10.34
N GLY A 150 0.18 27.41 10.99
CA GLY A 150 0.33 27.58 12.43
C GLY A 150 0.59 26.29 13.21
N SER A 151 0.61 25.12 12.53
CA SER A 151 0.90 23.84 13.17
C SER A 151 2.40 23.65 13.46
N GLY A 152 2.72 22.81 14.46
CA GLY A 152 4.09 22.38 14.73
C GLY A 152 4.66 21.43 13.67
N ASP A 153 5.90 21.01 13.89
CA ASP A 153 6.60 20.09 12.97
C ASP A 153 6.64 18.65 13.51
N PHE A 154 6.38 18.47 14.82
CA PHE A 154 6.37 17.14 15.45
C PHE A 154 5.42 17.09 16.64
N SER A 155 4.57 16.05 16.72
CA SER A 155 3.67 15.84 17.85
C SER A 155 4.35 15.09 18.99
N GLU A 156 3.94 15.40 20.22
CA GLU A 156 4.28 14.61 21.40
C GLU A 156 3.31 13.45 21.51
N GLU A 157 3.84 12.22 21.59
CA GLU A 157 3.03 11.01 21.72
C GLU A 157 3.49 10.19 22.93
N ALA A 158 2.54 9.48 23.53
CA ALA A 158 2.85 8.62 24.67
C ALA A 158 3.80 7.49 24.28
N PRO A 159 4.89 7.25 25.06
CA PRO A 159 5.83 6.18 24.75
C PRO A 159 5.15 4.81 24.80
N GLN A 160 5.58 3.91 23.92
CA GLN A 160 5.07 2.55 23.80
C GLN A 160 6.16 1.55 24.13
N VAL A 161 5.82 0.48 24.86
CA VAL A 161 6.74 -0.63 25.15
C VAL A 161 6.07 -1.94 24.77
N PHE A 162 6.69 -2.63 23.79
CA PHE A 162 6.17 -3.92 23.33
C PHE A 162 7.30 -4.75 22.70
N PHE A 163 7.41 -6.01 23.11
CA PHE A 163 8.43 -6.93 22.62
C PHE A 163 7.76 -8.22 22.13
N GLN A 164 7.89 -8.51 20.84
CA GLN A 164 7.46 -9.73 20.20
C GLN A 164 8.68 -10.59 19.85
N GLN A 165 8.58 -11.89 20.06
CA GLN A 165 9.58 -12.82 19.53
C GLN A 165 9.53 -12.81 17.99
N PRO A 166 10.71 -12.87 17.32
CA PRO A 166 10.76 -12.97 15.88
C PRO A 166 9.96 -14.18 15.38
N PRO A 167 8.99 -13.97 14.46
CA PRO A 167 8.29 -15.09 13.87
C PRO A 167 9.25 -15.94 13.03
N ALA A 168 9.11 -17.27 13.09
CA ALA A 168 9.95 -18.16 12.31
C ALA A 168 9.50 -18.21 10.84
N LEU A 169 10.38 -17.82 9.92
CA LEU A 169 10.15 -18.00 8.49
C LEU A 169 10.44 -19.46 8.12
N LYS A 170 9.38 -20.24 7.87
CA LYS A 170 9.50 -21.63 7.42
C LYS A 170 9.44 -21.65 5.89
N PHE A 171 10.52 -22.06 5.26
CA PHE A 171 10.61 -22.12 3.81
C PHE A 171 11.53 -23.27 3.37
N ASP A 172 10.95 -24.23 2.66
CA ASP A 172 11.71 -25.30 1.99
C ASP A 172 11.84 -24.96 0.49
N SER A 173 13.01 -24.51 0.12
CA SER A 173 13.33 -24.09 -1.25
C SER A 173 13.23 -25.24 -2.26
N ALA A 174 13.62 -26.46 -1.89
CA ALA A 174 13.63 -27.61 -2.81
C ALA A 174 12.20 -28.12 -3.06
N GLU A 175 11.38 -28.19 -2.01
CA GLU A 175 9.96 -28.53 -2.11
C GLU A 175 9.23 -27.53 -3.01
N TRP A 176 9.39 -26.24 -2.74
CA TRP A 176 8.75 -25.19 -3.54
C TRP A 176 9.25 -25.14 -4.99
N ALA A 177 10.53 -25.36 -5.23
CA ALA A 177 11.06 -25.42 -6.59
C ALA A 177 10.43 -26.58 -7.39
N THR A 178 10.27 -27.74 -6.75
CA THR A 178 9.60 -28.90 -7.38
C THR A 178 8.13 -28.58 -7.67
N ARG A 179 7.45 -27.95 -6.75
CA ARG A 179 6.05 -27.56 -6.86
C ARG A 179 5.85 -26.52 -7.98
N LEU A 180 6.67 -25.45 -8.03
CA LEU A 180 6.57 -24.40 -9.03
C LEU A 180 6.89 -24.90 -10.45
N ARG A 181 7.87 -25.82 -10.62
CA ARG A 181 8.11 -26.47 -11.92
C ARG A 181 6.87 -27.18 -12.46
N LYS A 182 6.19 -27.95 -11.59
CA LYS A 182 4.96 -28.64 -11.96
C LYS A 182 3.85 -27.67 -12.35
N LEU A 183 3.64 -26.62 -11.56
CA LEU A 183 2.58 -25.64 -11.76
C LEU A 183 2.83 -24.79 -13.01
N SER A 184 4.08 -24.35 -13.25
CA SER A 184 4.42 -23.51 -14.40
C SER A 184 4.41 -24.26 -15.74
N LYS A 185 4.50 -25.60 -15.72
CA LYS A 185 4.37 -26.40 -16.94
C LYS A 185 3.01 -26.21 -17.63
N GLU A 186 1.98 -25.84 -16.89
CA GLU A 186 0.65 -25.59 -17.44
C GLU A 186 0.62 -24.40 -18.41
N PHE A 187 1.58 -23.48 -18.33
CA PHE A 187 1.66 -22.32 -19.24
C PHE A 187 1.85 -22.71 -20.70
N THR A 188 2.49 -23.86 -20.97
CA THR A 188 2.71 -24.36 -22.32
C THR A 188 1.41 -24.62 -23.10
N LYS A 189 0.28 -24.80 -22.40
CA LYS A 189 -1.04 -24.96 -23.00
C LYS A 189 -1.61 -23.67 -23.63
N TYR A 190 -0.95 -22.53 -23.41
CA TYR A 190 -1.44 -21.21 -23.83
C TYR A 190 -0.47 -20.54 -24.83
N PRO A 191 -0.49 -20.90 -26.10
CA PRO A 191 0.50 -20.45 -27.09
C PRO A 191 0.49 -18.93 -27.32
N GLY A 192 -0.60 -18.23 -26.96
CA GLY A 192 -0.68 -16.76 -27.01
C GLY A 192 0.08 -16.06 -25.88
N ALA A 193 0.54 -16.76 -24.85
CA ALA A 193 1.36 -16.20 -23.79
C ALA A 193 2.82 -16.13 -24.28
N LEU A 194 3.30 -14.90 -24.51
CA LEU A 194 4.69 -14.64 -24.89
C LEU A 194 5.61 -14.63 -23.67
N ASN A 195 5.06 -14.31 -22.52
CA ASN A 195 5.75 -14.35 -21.23
C ASN A 195 4.78 -14.86 -20.17
N SER A 196 5.24 -15.80 -19.35
CA SER A 196 4.46 -16.35 -18.26
C SER A 196 5.36 -16.64 -17.07
N SER A 197 4.86 -16.42 -15.86
CA SER A 197 5.60 -16.75 -14.65
C SER A 197 4.67 -17.09 -13.51
N ILE A 198 5.13 -17.99 -12.63
CA ILE A 198 4.62 -18.18 -11.29
C ILE A 198 5.75 -17.87 -10.31
N THR A 199 5.52 -16.90 -9.44
CA THR A 199 6.52 -16.44 -8.48
C THR A 199 5.99 -16.63 -7.07
N LEU A 200 6.77 -17.32 -6.24
CA LEU A 200 6.59 -17.37 -4.79
C LEU A 200 7.55 -16.36 -4.16
N GLN A 201 7.02 -15.50 -3.33
CA GLN A 201 7.76 -14.64 -2.43
C GLN A 201 7.40 -14.98 -0.99
N THR A 202 8.39 -15.14 -0.13
CA THR A 202 8.21 -15.22 1.33
C THR A 202 9.11 -14.20 2.01
N GLU A 203 8.62 -13.58 3.07
CA GLU A 203 9.34 -12.53 3.77
C GLU A 203 9.04 -12.59 5.26
N ARG A 204 10.10 -12.39 6.06
CA ARG A 204 10.03 -12.04 7.46
C ARG A 204 10.61 -10.65 7.64
N THR A 205 9.89 -9.78 8.32
CA THR A 205 10.37 -8.46 8.72
C THR A 205 10.24 -8.32 10.23
N MET A 206 11.29 -7.85 10.89
CA MET A 206 11.30 -7.43 12.29
C MET A 206 11.68 -5.97 12.38
N GLU A 207 10.85 -5.20 13.06
CA GLU A 207 11.09 -3.79 13.35
C GLU A 207 11.51 -3.63 14.81
N THR A 208 12.61 -2.93 15.04
CA THR A 208 13.08 -2.53 16.37
C THR A 208 13.15 -1.02 16.41
N LEU A 209 12.36 -0.38 17.26
CA LEU A 209 12.34 1.09 17.43
C LEU A 209 12.69 1.46 18.87
N VAL A 210 13.66 2.38 19.02
CA VAL A 210 14.00 3.00 20.30
C VAL A 210 14.03 4.51 20.15
N THR A 211 13.39 5.26 21.05
CA THR A 211 13.36 6.73 21.00
C THR A 211 13.71 7.36 22.36
N THR A 212 14.14 8.62 22.33
CA THR A 212 14.46 9.40 23.53
C THR A 212 13.24 9.73 24.40
N GLU A 213 12.03 9.56 23.88
CA GLU A 213 10.78 9.69 24.64
C GLU A 213 10.44 8.44 25.47
N GLY A 214 11.21 7.34 25.29
CA GLY A 214 11.02 6.10 26.04
C GLY A 214 10.31 4.98 25.26
N THR A 215 9.94 5.18 24.00
CA THR A 215 9.40 4.11 23.16
C THR A 215 10.46 3.02 22.93
N ARG A 216 10.05 1.76 23.12
CA ARG A 216 10.86 0.55 22.96
C ARG A 216 9.96 -0.52 22.33
N LEU A 217 10.09 -0.70 21.03
CA LEU A 217 9.23 -1.63 20.28
C LEU A 217 10.07 -2.67 19.55
N GLU A 218 9.58 -3.90 19.59
CA GLU A 218 10.03 -4.99 18.74
C GLU A 218 8.79 -5.73 18.26
N HIS A 219 8.48 -5.64 16.99
CA HIS A 219 7.38 -6.37 16.37
C HIS A 219 7.75 -6.77 14.96
N GLY A 220 7.08 -7.80 14.46
CA GLY A 220 7.38 -8.29 13.14
C GLY A 220 6.20 -8.95 12.48
N ARG A 221 6.39 -9.23 11.20
CA ARG A 221 5.40 -9.90 10.36
C ARG A 221 6.05 -10.95 9.49
N LEU A 222 5.24 -11.91 9.08
CA LEU A 222 5.51 -12.78 7.95
C LEU A 222 4.59 -12.37 6.80
N PHE A 223 5.08 -12.57 5.59
CA PHE A 223 4.32 -12.38 4.37
C PHE A 223 4.72 -13.45 3.36
N SER A 224 3.74 -14.06 2.72
CA SER A 224 3.96 -15.04 1.66
C SER A 224 2.96 -14.78 0.53
N ARG A 225 3.44 -14.76 -0.70
CA ARG A 225 2.64 -14.47 -1.88
C ARG A 225 3.00 -15.41 -3.03
N ILE A 226 1.99 -15.94 -3.70
CA ILE A 226 2.12 -16.50 -5.04
C ILE A 226 1.52 -15.51 -6.02
N ILE A 227 2.26 -15.16 -7.07
CA ILE A 227 1.79 -14.35 -8.19
C ILE A 227 1.89 -15.19 -9.46
N ILE A 228 0.81 -15.27 -10.22
CA ILE A 228 0.74 -15.87 -11.54
C ILE A 228 0.56 -14.73 -12.53
N THR A 229 1.43 -14.63 -13.52
CA THR A 229 1.36 -13.59 -14.55
C THR A 229 1.46 -14.25 -15.91
N MET A 230 0.62 -13.84 -16.85
CA MET A 230 0.70 -14.22 -18.24
C MET A 230 0.52 -12.99 -19.11
N ALA A 231 1.41 -12.77 -20.06
CA ALA A 231 1.39 -11.63 -20.95
C ALA A 231 1.50 -12.07 -22.41
N GLY A 232 0.83 -11.34 -23.28
CA GLY A 232 0.83 -11.58 -24.71
C GLY A 232 0.65 -10.27 -25.48
N LYS A 233 0.74 -10.35 -26.80
CA LYS A 233 0.61 -9.20 -27.68
C LYS A 233 -0.49 -9.47 -28.69
N ALA A 234 -1.49 -8.59 -28.77
CA ALA A 234 -2.54 -8.69 -29.77
C ALA A 234 -2.01 -8.38 -31.18
N ALA A 235 -2.75 -8.80 -32.20
CA ALA A 235 -2.36 -8.61 -33.61
C ALA A 235 -2.12 -7.15 -34.02
N ASP A 236 -2.70 -6.20 -33.29
CA ASP A 236 -2.51 -4.76 -33.51
C ASP A 236 -1.35 -4.15 -32.68
N GLY A 237 -0.51 -4.99 -32.05
CA GLY A 237 0.63 -4.59 -31.25
C GLY A 237 0.32 -4.24 -29.79
N MET A 238 -0.92 -4.34 -29.32
CA MET A 238 -1.29 -4.02 -27.93
C MET A 238 -0.76 -5.09 -26.96
N ASP A 239 -0.01 -4.65 -25.94
CA ASP A 239 0.43 -5.51 -24.85
C ASP A 239 -0.71 -5.76 -23.86
N LEU A 240 -0.99 -7.03 -23.61
CA LEU A 240 -2.04 -7.53 -22.74
C LEU A 240 -1.47 -8.46 -21.68
N GLN A 241 -2.06 -8.43 -20.50
CA GLN A 241 -1.64 -9.32 -19.41
C GLN A 241 -2.82 -9.73 -18.54
N THR A 242 -2.64 -10.84 -17.86
CA THR A 242 -3.53 -11.33 -16.81
C THR A 242 -2.70 -11.63 -15.56
N MET A 243 -3.33 -11.52 -14.39
CA MET A 243 -2.67 -11.76 -13.12
C MET A 243 -3.64 -12.38 -12.12
N GLU A 244 -3.18 -13.38 -11.40
CA GLU A 244 -3.84 -13.93 -10.21
C GLU A 244 -2.84 -13.95 -9.05
N SER A 245 -3.30 -13.75 -7.82
CA SER A 245 -2.42 -13.78 -6.66
C SER A 245 -3.10 -14.37 -5.43
N PHE A 246 -2.27 -14.94 -4.54
CA PHE A 246 -2.66 -15.47 -3.25
C PHE A 246 -1.69 -14.97 -2.19
N GLU A 247 -2.19 -14.36 -1.12
CA GLU A 247 -1.40 -13.79 -0.05
C GLU A 247 -1.77 -14.43 1.30
N THR A 248 -0.75 -14.61 2.14
CA THR A 248 -0.89 -15.12 3.51
C THR A 248 0.31 -14.71 4.37
N ASP A 249 0.24 -14.92 5.66
CA ASP A 249 1.35 -14.75 6.58
C ASP A 249 2.30 -15.96 6.63
N ASP A 250 1.82 -17.17 6.36
CA ASP A 250 2.64 -18.39 6.38
C ASP A 250 2.53 -19.13 5.03
N ALA A 251 3.67 -19.46 4.42
CA ALA A 251 3.72 -20.21 3.16
C ALA A 251 2.95 -21.54 3.21
N ALA A 252 2.83 -22.15 4.38
CA ALA A 252 2.05 -23.37 4.58
C ALA A 252 0.53 -23.16 4.45
N ARG A 253 0.05 -21.90 4.59
CA ARG A 253 -1.35 -21.51 4.39
C ARG A 253 -1.68 -21.15 2.95
N LEU A 254 -0.69 -21.09 2.06
CA LEU A 254 -0.92 -20.88 0.64
C LEU A 254 -1.79 -22.01 0.06
N PRO A 255 -2.62 -21.73 -0.96
CA PRO A 255 -3.53 -22.70 -1.52
C PRO A 255 -2.83 -23.97 -2.01
N LYS A 256 -3.58 -25.09 -2.00
CA LYS A 256 -3.14 -26.36 -2.59
C LYS A 256 -3.00 -26.22 -4.12
N ASP A 257 -2.20 -27.10 -4.73
CA ASP A 257 -1.90 -27.09 -6.16
C ASP A 257 -3.16 -27.00 -7.05
N ALA A 258 -4.23 -27.69 -6.69
CA ALA A 258 -5.48 -27.68 -7.47
C ALA A 258 -6.09 -26.26 -7.60
N VAL A 259 -6.02 -25.46 -6.53
CA VAL A 259 -6.52 -24.06 -6.56
C VAL A 259 -5.60 -23.18 -7.39
N ILE A 260 -4.28 -23.37 -7.25
CA ILE A 260 -3.28 -22.60 -8.01
C ILE A 260 -3.38 -22.96 -9.52
N LEU A 261 -3.55 -24.25 -9.84
CA LEU A 261 -3.76 -24.70 -11.24
C LEU A 261 -5.03 -24.09 -11.85
N ALA A 262 -6.12 -24.03 -11.09
CA ALA A 262 -7.35 -23.37 -11.55
C ALA A 262 -7.13 -21.87 -11.82
N ALA A 263 -6.29 -21.19 -11.01
CA ALA A 263 -5.91 -19.81 -11.25
C ALA A 263 -5.01 -19.64 -12.48
N VAL A 264 -4.07 -20.57 -12.73
CA VAL A 264 -3.28 -20.61 -13.98
C VAL A 264 -4.19 -20.79 -15.19
N GLU A 265 -5.15 -21.71 -15.13
CA GLU A 265 -6.12 -21.95 -16.20
C GLU A 265 -6.98 -20.71 -16.45
N LYS A 266 -7.49 -20.05 -15.39
CA LYS A 266 -8.25 -18.80 -15.48
C LYS A 266 -7.42 -17.72 -16.15
N ALA A 267 -6.17 -17.49 -15.69
CA ALA A 267 -5.28 -16.50 -16.27
C ALA A 267 -5.00 -16.74 -17.76
N GLY A 268 -4.77 -18.01 -18.12
CA GLY A 268 -4.52 -18.40 -19.52
C GLY A 268 -5.74 -18.21 -20.43
N LYS A 269 -6.93 -18.61 -19.99
CA LYS A 269 -8.18 -18.37 -20.73
C LYS A 269 -8.47 -16.89 -20.88
N ASN A 270 -8.35 -16.12 -19.79
CA ASN A 270 -8.54 -14.68 -19.82
C ASN A 270 -7.58 -14.00 -20.81
N LEU A 271 -6.31 -14.42 -20.86
CA LEU A 271 -5.37 -13.87 -21.82
C LEU A 271 -5.78 -14.20 -23.26
N GLN A 272 -6.17 -15.46 -23.55
CA GLN A 272 -6.64 -15.85 -24.88
C GLN A 272 -7.87 -15.05 -25.32
N ASP A 273 -8.81 -14.80 -24.41
CA ASP A 273 -10.00 -14.02 -24.70
C ASP A 273 -9.67 -12.54 -24.92
N LEU A 274 -8.75 -11.97 -24.12
CA LEU A 274 -8.25 -10.60 -24.32
C LEU A 274 -7.54 -10.43 -25.67
N LEU A 275 -6.74 -11.41 -26.11
CA LEU A 275 -6.04 -11.36 -27.39
C LEU A 275 -7.01 -11.29 -28.58
N ARG A 276 -8.23 -11.86 -28.45
CA ARG A 276 -9.28 -11.87 -29.46
C ARG A 276 -10.25 -10.69 -29.30
N ALA A 277 -10.36 -10.12 -28.13
CA ALA A 277 -11.31 -9.06 -27.80
C ALA A 277 -11.10 -7.82 -28.68
N PRO A 278 -12.17 -7.11 -29.08
CA PRO A 278 -12.04 -5.84 -29.78
C PRO A 278 -11.41 -4.78 -28.87
N PRO A 279 -10.61 -3.86 -29.44
CA PRO A 279 -10.11 -2.71 -28.69
C PRO A 279 -11.28 -1.79 -28.30
N SER A 280 -11.16 -1.15 -27.12
CA SER A 280 -12.12 -0.15 -26.69
C SER A 280 -11.94 1.18 -27.43
N ASP A 281 -13.03 1.88 -27.65
CA ASP A 281 -13.05 3.30 -27.95
C ASP A 281 -13.27 4.12 -26.66
N PRO A 282 -12.88 5.40 -26.63
CA PRO A 282 -13.24 6.29 -25.52
C PRO A 282 -14.75 6.26 -25.25
N PHE A 283 -15.11 6.20 -23.98
CA PHE A 283 -16.51 6.13 -23.59
C PHE A 283 -16.74 6.85 -22.26
N VAL A 284 -17.90 7.50 -22.17
CA VAL A 284 -18.40 8.10 -20.92
C VAL A 284 -19.82 7.57 -20.69
N GLY A 285 -20.05 6.93 -19.55
CA GLY A 285 -21.36 6.38 -19.22
C GLY A 285 -21.37 5.57 -17.93
N PRO A 286 -22.51 4.90 -17.63
CA PRO A 286 -22.66 4.16 -16.39
C PRO A 286 -21.82 2.89 -16.36
N ALA A 287 -21.40 2.52 -15.15
CA ALA A 287 -20.57 1.32 -14.95
C ALA A 287 -20.75 0.70 -13.57
N ILE A 288 -20.41 -0.58 -13.48
CA ILE A 288 -20.12 -1.28 -12.22
C ILE A 288 -18.61 -1.51 -12.14
N LEU A 289 -18.03 -1.20 -10.98
CA LEU A 289 -16.69 -1.62 -10.59
C LEU A 289 -16.82 -2.79 -9.63
N SER A 290 -16.15 -3.92 -9.89
CA SER A 290 -16.02 -5.02 -8.92
C SER A 290 -15.47 -4.50 -7.59
N GLY A 291 -15.60 -5.23 -6.51
CA GLY A 291 -15.07 -4.79 -5.22
C GLY A 291 -13.56 -4.54 -5.23
N ARG A 292 -12.80 -5.34 -6.00
CA ARG A 292 -11.36 -5.11 -6.22
C ARG A 292 -11.09 -3.83 -6.99
N ALA A 293 -11.84 -3.59 -8.06
CA ALA A 293 -11.72 -2.37 -8.87
C ALA A 293 -12.12 -1.13 -8.07
N ALA A 294 -13.18 -1.22 -7.29
CA ALA A 294 -13.67 -0.18 -6.39
C ALA A 294 -12.66 0.13 -5.28
N GLY A 295 -12.02 -0.89 -4.71
CA GLY A 295 -10.96 -0.74 -3.70
C GLY A 295 -9.78 0.07 -4.24
N VAL A 296 -9.25 -0.27 -5.44
CA VAL A 296 -8.18 0.50 -6.08
C VAL A 296 -8.65 1.91 -6.46
N PHE A 297 -9.87 2.04 -6.95
CA PHE A 297 -10.47 3.33 -7.27
C PHE A 297 -10.49 4.25 -6.03
N PHE A 298 -10.97 3.78 -4.87
CA PHE A 298 -10.93 4.56 -3.62
C PHE A 298 -9.50 4.83 -3.14
N HIS A 299 -8.60 3.87 -3.27
CA HIS A 299 -7.18 4.04 -2.91
C HIS A 299 -6.55 5.22 -3.64
N GLU A 300 -6.76 5.31 -4.96
CA GLU A 300 -6.15 6.32 -5.82
C GLU A 300 -6.84 7.68 -5.74
N ILE A 301 -8.17 7.70 -5.82
CA ILE A 301 -8.89 8.98 -5.90
C ILE A 301 -9.11 9.63 -4.55
N PHE A 302 -9.16 8.84 -3.48
CA PHE A 302 -9.45 9.32 -2.13
C PHE A 302 -8.24 9.17 -1.21
N GLY A 303 -7.73 7.94 -1.06
CA GLY A 303 -6.75 7.58 -0.05
C GLY A 303 -5.51 8.47 -0.04
N HIS A 304 -4.89 8.71 -1.19
CA HIS A 304 -3.74 9.60 -1.29
C HIS A 304 -4.06 11.07 -0.96
N ARG A 305 -5.31 11.51 -1.12
CA ARG A 305 -5.72 12.90 -0.87
C ARG A 305 -6.11 13.19 0.56
N ILE A 306 -6.27 12.14 1.38
CA ILE A 306 -6.55 12.30 2.82
C ILE A 306 -5.31 12.00 3.67
N GLU A 307 -4.15 11.80 3.09
CA GLU A 307 -2.87 11.76 3.79
C GLU A 307 -2.57 13.16 4.33
N GLY A 308 -2.46 13.30 5.67
CA GLY A 308 -2.47 14.59 6.36
C GLY A 308 -1.35 15.54 5.94
N HIS A 309 -0.14 15.03 5.72
CA HIS A 309 1.00 15.85 5.32
C HIS A 309 0.76 16.60 4.00
N ARG A 310 -0.12 16.09 3.11
CA ARG A 310 -0.49 16.77 1.85
C ARG A 310 -1.39 17.99 2.06
N GLN A 311 -2.07 18.06 3.21
CA GLN A 311 -2.91 19.22 3.52
C GLN A 311 -2.08 20.45 3.94
N LYS A 312 -0.85 20.24 4.43
CA LYS A 312 0.08 21.29 4.83
C LYS A 312 1.01 21.73 3.70
N ASP A 313 1.26 20.87 2.72
CA ASP A 313 2.20 21.11 1.63
C ASP A 313 1.56 21.98 0.52
N GLU A 314 2.09 23.18 0.29
CA GLU A 314 1.60 24.10 -0.74
C GLU A 314 1.84 23.58 -2.18
N SER A 315 2.75 22.65 -2.39
CA SER A 315 3.00 22.00 -3.68
C SER A 315 1.94 20.95 -4.03
N GLU A 316 1.17 20.51 -3.03
CA GLU A 316 0.08 19.55 -3.16
C GLU A 316 -1.26 20.23 -3.50
N GLY A 317 -2.17 19.46 -4.07
CA GLY A 317 -3.48 19.97 -4.49
C GLY A 317 -4.40 20.37 -3.34
N GLN A 318 -4.15 19.87 -2.12
CA GLN A 318 -4.92 20.18 -0.90
C GLN A 318 -6.43 19.98 -1.08
N THR A 319 -6.83 18.93 -1.80
CA THR A 319 -8.20 18.72 -2.32
C THR A 319 -9.27 18.79 -1.21
N PHE A 320 -8.97 18.25 -0.03
CA PHE A 320 -9.94 18.15 1.07
C PHE A 320 -9.64 19.03 2.28
N THR A 321 -8.63 19.90 2.23
CA THR A 321 -8.21 20.75 3.37
C THR A 321 -9.37 21.57 3.95
N LYS A 322 -10.29 22.05 3.10
CA LYS A 322 -11.46 22.86 3.48
C LYS A 322 -12.76 22.06 3.57
N SER A 323 -12.66 20.73 3.58
CA SER A 323 -13.82 19.84 3.49
C SER A 323 -14.13 19.09 4.79
N VAL A 324 -13.33 19.25 5.83
CA VAL A 324 -13.60 18.66 7.14
C VAL A 324 -14.96 19.16 7.66
N GLY A 325 -15.81 18.23 8.10
CA GLY A 325 -17.18 18.51 8.53
C GLY A 325 -18.19 18.68 7.39
N LYS A 326 -17.78 18.52 6.12
CA LYS A 326 -18.65 18.62 4.95
C LYS A 326 -18.88 17.26 4.32
N GLU A 327 -20.00 17.11 3.64
CA GLU A 327 -20.30 15.97 2.79
C GLU A 327 -19.38 15.97 1.55
N ILE A 328 -18.68 14.85 1.33
CA ILE A 328 -17.76 14.65 0.21
C ILE A 328 -18.04 13.35 -0.56
N LEU A 329 -18.83 12.47 0.05
CA LEU A 329 -19.34 11.21 -0.51
C LEU A 329 -20.86 11.15 -0.32
N PRO A 330 -21.58 10.31 -1.08
CA PRO A 330 -22.98 10.03 -0.79
C PRO A 330 -23.18 9.61 0.67
N PRO A 331 -24.28 10.03 1.32
CA PRO A 331 -24.53 9.80 2.76
C PRO A 331 -24.57 8.33 3.18
N PHE A 332 -24.76 7.42 2.23
CA PHE A 332 -24.76 5.99 2.51
C PHE A 332 -23.36 5.35 2.53
N LEU A 333 -22.29 6.13 2.31
CA LEU A 333 -20.90 5.65 2.29
C LEU A 333 -20.12 6.17 3.48
N SER A 334 -19.35 5.28 4.08
CA SER A 334 -18.31 5.58 5.06
C SER A 334 -16.99 5.00 4.60
N VAL A 335 -15.88 5.67 4.94
CA VAL A 335 -14.52 5.19 4.63
C VAL A 335 -13.70 5.15 5.89
N VAL A 336 -13.14 3.98 6.17
CA VAL A 336 -12.38 3.70 7.38
C VAL A 336 -11.01 3.16 7.01
N PHE A 337 -9.98 3.57 7.74
CA PHE A 337 -8.68 2.92 7.72
C PHE A 337 -8.46 2.17 9.03
N ASP A 338 -8.25 0.86 8.95
CA ASP A 338 -8.07 0.04 10.13
C ASP A 338 -6.90 -0.93 9.99
N PRO A 339 -5.69 -0.53 10.41
CA PRO A 339 -4.52 -1.40 10.39
C PRO A 339 -4.56 -2.53 11.43
N THR A 340 -5.52 -2.51 12.36
CA THR A 340 -5.62 -3.54 13.42
C THR A 340 -6.23 -4.85 12.94
N ILE A 341 -6.95 -4.81 11.81
CA ILE A 341 -7.57 -5.98 11.19
C ILE A 341 -6.53 -6.71 10.35
N ARG A 342 -6.16 -7.92 10.77
CA ARG A 342 -5.14 -8.73 10.08
C ARG A 342 -5.73 -9.62 8.98
N GLU A 343 -7.00 -10.00 9.13
CA GLU A 343 -7.66 -10.96 8.25
C GLU A 343 -9.12 -10.54 8.03
N PHE A 344 -9.61 -10.66 6.81
CA PHE A 344 -10.99 -10.40 6.44
C PHE A 344 -11.49 -11.52 5.52
N GLN A 345 -12.62 -12.15 5.87
CA GLN A 345 -13.20 -13.29 5.13
C GLN A 345 -12.19 -14.42 4.85
N GLY A 346 -11.31 -14.73 5.82
CA GLY A 346 -10.31 -15.77 5.70
C GLY A 346 -9.07 -15.40 4.88
N ASN A 347 -8.97 -14.17 4.41
CA ASN A 347 -7.82 -13.67 3.65
C ASN A 347 -7.03 -12.64 4.47
N MET A 348 -5.70 -12.75 4.41
CA MET A 348 -4.81 -11.80 5.07
C MET A 348 -4.92 -10.41 4.43
N LEU A 349 -4.89 -9.37 5.26
CA LEU A 349 -4.83 -7.97 4.83
C LEU A 349 -3.39 -7.45 4.91
N ASN A 350 -2.85 -7.02 3.78
CA ASN A 350 -1.46 -6.64 3.67
C ASN A 350 -1.11 -5.32 4.38
N GLY A 351 -2.10 -4.42 4.59
CA GLY A 351 -1.93 -3.14 5.25
C GLY A 351 -2.04 -3.17 6.78
N SER A 352 -2.02 -4.36 7.42
CA SER A 352 -2.11 -4.50 8.87
C SER A 352 -0.76 -4.34 9.57
N TYR A 353 -0.76 -3.68 10.74
CA TYR A 353 0.39 -3.53 11.63
C TYR A 353 -0.06 -3.24 13.07
N LEU A 354 0.85 -3.37 14.05
CA LEU A 354 0.59 -3.10 15.47
C LEU A 354 0.91 -1.66 15.86
N TYR A 355 2.00 -1.15 15.34
CA TYR A 355 2.49 0.22 15.52
C TYR A 355 2.92 0.74 14.16
N ASP A 356 2.78 2.05 13.95
CA ASP A 356 3.35 2.71 12.78
C ASP A 356 4.88 2.91 12.92
N ASP A 357 5.52 3.40 11.88
CA ASP A 357 6.99 3.52 11.85
C ASP A 357 7.52 4.66 12.75
N GLU A 358 6.63 5.45 13.38
CA GLU A 358 6.94 6.44 14.42
C GLU A 358 6.66 5.92 15.84
N GLY A 359 6.22 4.67 15.97
CA GLY A 359 5.93 4.02 17.24
C GLY A 359 4.56 4.36 17.82
N VAL A 360 3.68 4.95 17.07
CA VAL A 360 2.29 5.21 17.48
C VAL A 360 1.45 3.96 17.26
N LYS A 361 0.67 3.59 18.29
CA LYS A 361 -0.16 2.39 18.23
C LYS A 361 -1.20 2.48 17.12
N ALA A 362 -1.32 1.43 16.33
CA ALA A 362 -2.32 1.28 15.30
C ALA A 362 -3.74 1.36 15.87
N ARG A 363 -4.64 2.04 15.17
CA ARG A 363 -6.05 2.18 15.55
C ARG A 363 -6.95 2.36 14.34
N ARG A 364 -8.23 2.02 14.51
CA ARG A 364 -9.28 2.30 13.52
C ARG A 364 -9.48 3.82 13.40
N VAL A 365 -9.45 4.35 12.18
CA VAL A 365 -9.64 5.78 11.88
C VAL A 365 -10.81 5.93 10.88
N PRO A 366 -12.00 6.32 11.35
CA PRO A 366 -13.12 6.65 10.47
C PRO A 366 -12.85 8.01 9.83
N VAL A 367 -12.41 8.00 8.57
CA VAL A 367 -12.06 9.22 7.83
C VAL A 367 -13.30 9.88 7.27
N VAL A 368 -14.26 9.08 6.78
CA VAL A 368 -15.59 9.54 6.36
C VAL A 368 -16.64 8.73 7.10
N GLU A 369 -17.60 9.40 7.69
CA GLU A 369 -18.79 8.81 8.29
C GLU A 369 -20.03 9.40 7.62
N ASP A 370 -20.89 8.53 7.09
CA ASP A 370 -22.14 8.89 6.42
C ASP A 370 -21.95 10.06 5.42
N GLY A 371 -20.95 9.91 4.56
CA GLY A 371 -20.60 10.89 3.53
C GLY A 371 -19.75 12.08 4.02
N VAL A 372 -19.66 12.32 5.33
CA VAL A 372 -19.01 13.51 5.92
C VAL A 372 -17.54 13.23 6.27
N LEU A 373 -16.63 14.06 5.75
CA LEU A 373 -15.20 13.99 6.11
C LEU A 373 -14.99 14.38 7.57
N LYS A 374 -14.35 13.53 8.36
CA LYS A 374 -14.10 13.74 9.79
C LYS A 374 -12.65 14.09 10.11
N THR A 375 -11.71 13.43 9.45
CA THR A 375 -10.28 13.53 9.76
C THR A 375 -9.42 13.13 8.57
N PHE A 376 -8.11 13.25 8.74
CA PHE A 376 -7.08 12.78 7.81
C PHE A 376 -6.30 11.61 8.43
N LEU A 377 -5.53 10.89 7.62
CA LEU A 377 -4.51 9.98 8.12
C LEU A 377 -3.32 10.81 8.60
N MET A 378 -2.92 10.63 9.86
CA MET A 378 -1.93 11.47 10.51
C MET A 378 -0.70 10.67 10.94
N SER A 379 0.48 11.17 10.55
CA SER A 379 1.76 10.87 11.17
C SER A 379 2.03 11.84 12.32
N ARG A 380 3.21 11.77 12.93
CA ARG A 380 3.64 12.74 13.95
C ARG A 380 3.98 14.14 13.38
N SER A 381 3.64 14.39 12.13
CA SER A 381 3.70 15.71 11.49
C SER A 381 2.33 16.39 11.61
N PRO A 382 2.12 17.32 12.55
CA PRO A 382 0.84 18.00 12.73
C PRO A 382 0.43 18.85 11.53
N ILE A 383 -0.87 19.01 11.35
CA ILE A 383 -1.48 19.98 10.44
C ILE A 383 -2.52 20.82 11.17
N ALA A 384 -2.98 21.92 10.58
CA ALA A 384 -3.99 22.79 11.19
C ALA A 384 -5.25 22.01 11.58
N GLY A 385 -5.62 22.09 12.87
CA GLY A 385 -6.77 21.37 13.43
C GLY A 385 -6.51 19.91 13.84
N PHE A 386 -5.35 19.33 13.48
CA PHE A 386 -5.01 17.93 13.79
C PHE A 386 -3.59 17.85 14.37
N PRO A 387 -3.44 18.06 15.70
CA PRO A 387 -2.14 18.19 16.34
C PRO A 387 -1.43 16.86 16.61
N ASN A 388 -2.13 15.72 16.60
CA ASN A 388 -1.60 14.42 17.00
C ASN A 388 -1.63 13.40 15.87
N SER A 389 -0.74 12.41 15.95
CA SER A 389 -0.76 11.23 15.10
C SER A 389 -1.99 10.36 15.37
N ASN A 390 -2.46 9.65 14.36
CA ASN A 390 -3.45 8.60 14.51
C ASN A 390 -2.94 7.22 14.08
N GLY A 391 -1.61 7.04 14.11
CA GLY A 391 -0.96 5.76 13.85
C GLY A 391 -0.85 5.42 12.35
N HIS A 392 -0.64 6.43 11.51
CA HIS A 392 -0.47 6.25 10.06
C HIS A 392 0.83 6.84 9.52
N GLY A 393 1.84 7.05 10.37
CA GLY A 393 3.19 7.41 9.96
C GLY A 393 3.92 6.19 9.37
N ARG A 394 4.13 6.13 8.04
CA ARG A 394 4.69 4.94 7.40
C ARG A 394 5.74 5.26 6.35
N ARG A 395 6.67 4.33 6.16
CA ARG A 395 7.75 4.44 5.16
C ARG A 395 8.27 3.08 4.70
N GLN A 396 9.00 3.08 3.63
CA GLN A 396 10.00 2.06 3.31
C GLN A 396 11.28 2.38 4.08
N PRO A 397 12.05 1.41 4.57
CA PRO A 397 13.36 1.67 5.17
C PRO A 397 14.22 2.57 4.28
N GLY A 398 14.80 3.61 4.86
CA GLY A 398 15.61 4.62 4.15
C GLY A 398 14.83 5.81 3.60
N ALA A 399 13.53 5.83 3.70
CA ALA A 399 12.70 6.98 3.33
C ALA A 399 12.25 7.77 4.57
N GLU A 400 11.82 9.02 4.35
CA GLU A 400 11.22 9.82 5.42
C GLU A 400 9.79 9.35 5.71
N ILE A 401 9.39 9.41 6.99
CA ILE A 401 8.04 9.02 7.40
C ILE A 401 7.06 10.14 7.03
N VAL A 402 5.97 9.73 6.39
CA VAL A 402 4.81 10.59 6.14
C VAL A 402 3.53 9.83 6.42
N SER A 403 2.40 10.53 6.44
CA SER A 403 1.09 9.88 6.58
C SER A 403 0.81 9.01 5.35
N ARG A 404 0.47 7.72 5.55
CA ARG A 404 0.19 6.75 4.47
C ARG A 404 -1.02 5.90 4.80
N GLN A 405 -1.60 5.34 3.76
CA GLN A 405 -2.72 4.41 3.85
C GLN A 405 -2.33 3.09 4.54
N SER A 406 -3.33 2.40 5.11
CA SER A 406 -3.24 1.05 5.69
C SER A 406 -4.25 0.11 5.03
N ASN A 407 -5.10 -0.59 5.81
CA ASN A 407 -6.27 -1.28 5.27
C ASN A 407 -7.41 -0.26 5.12
N LEU A 408 -7.79 0.02 3.90
CA LEU A 408 -8.93 0.87 3.55
C LEU A 408 -10.20 0.01 3.48
N PHE A 409 -11.26 0.42 4.15
CA PHE A 409 -12.60 -0.18 4.07
C PHE A 409 -13.61 0.83 3.55
N VAL A 410 -14.31 0.47 2.49
CA VAL A 410 -15.49 1.19 2.03
C VAL A 410 -16.72 0.49 2.60
N GLU A 411 -17.40 1.17 3.51
CA GLU A 411 -18.61 0.69 4.17
C GLU A 411 -19.84 1.36 3.55
N SER A 412 -20.94 0.63 3.37
CA SER A 412 -22.17 1.17 2.79
C SER A 412 -23.39 0.75 3.59
N SER A 413 -24.35 1.67 3.75
CA SER A 413 -25.67 1.39 4.30
C SER A 413 -26.73 1.10 3.21
N LYS A 414 -26.42 1.38 1.94
CA LYS A 414 -27.31 1.11 0.78
C LYS A 414 -26.74 -0.06 -0.04
N LYS A 415 -27.07 -1.28 0.39
CA LYS A 415 -26.59 -2.52 -0.23
C LYS A 415 -27.71 -3.19 -1.01
N VAL A 416 -27.38 -3.68 -2.21
CA VAL A 416 -28.27 -4.49 -3.05
C VAL A 416 -27.55 -5.76 -3.48
N SER A 417 -28.27 -6.77 -3.97
CA SER A 417 -27.62 -7.95 -4.54
C SER A 417 -26.92 -7.63 -5.86
N ASP A 418 -25.91 -8.44 -6.24
CA ASP A 418 -25.17 -8.29 -7.51
C ASP A 418 -26.15 -8.25 -8.71
N LYS A 419 -27.24 -9.06 -8.65
CA LYS A 419 -28.29 -9.08 -9.68
C LYS A 419 -29.06 -7.76 -9.75
N GLU A 420 -29.42 -7.18 -8.62
CA GLU A 420 -30.11 -5.89 -8.55
C GLU A 420 -29.19 -4.76 -9.00
N LEU A 421 -27.90 -4.80 -8.59
CA LEU A 421 -26.92 -3.80 -9.01
C LEU A 421 -26.77 -3.80 -10.54
N ARG A 422 -26.73 -5.00 -11.15
CA ARG A 422 -26.68 -5.15 -12.61
C ARG A 422 -27.95 -4.63 -13.27
N GLN A 423 -29.12 -4.90 -12.70
CA GLN A 423 -30.38 -4.37 -13.22
C GLN A 423 -30.44 -2.84 -13.18
N MET A 424 -29.95 -2.24 -12.09
CA MET A 424 -29.81 -0.78 -11.96
C MET A 424 -28.85 -0.20 -13.02
N LEU A 425 -27.75 -0.90 -13.34
CA LEU A 425 -26.86 -0.51 -14.44
C LEU A 425 -27.63 -0.47 -15.77
N ILE A 426 -28.38 -1.51 -16.09
CA ILE A 426 -29.16 -1.61 -17.33
C ILE A 426 -30.21 -0.47 -17.42
N GLU A 427 -30.87 -0.16 -16.31
CA GLU A 427 -31.82 0.94 -16.22
C GLU A 427 -31.17 2.30 -16.45
N GLU A 428 -30.01 2.52 -15.85
CA GLU A 428 -29.25 3.78 -16.03
C GLU A 428 -28.72 3.92 -17.47
N VAL A 429 -28.27 2.82 -18.10
CA VAL A 429 -27.89 2.78 -19.52
C VAL A 429 -29.07 3.23 -20.41
N LYS A 430 -30.26 2.67 -20.18
CA LYS A 430 -31.49 3.04 -20.93
C LYS A 430 -31.89 4.50 -20.71
N LYS A 431 -31.87 4.95 -19.46
CA LYS A 431 -32.19 6.33 -19.07
C LYS A 431 -31.28 7.35 -19.75
N GLN A 432 -29.97 7.03 -19.87
CA GLN A 432 -28.99 7.89 -20.53
C GLN A 432 -28.94 7.72 -22.05
N GLY A 433 -29.71 6.80 -22.61
CA GLY A 433 -29.69 6.50 -24.06
C GLY A 433 -28.34 5.97 -24.56
N LYS A 434 -27.56 5.31 -23.67
CA LYS A 434 -26.26 4.76 -24.04
C LYS A 434 -26.41 3.39 -24.70
N PRO A 435 -25.47 3.03 -25.61
CA PRO A 435 -25.55 1.71 -26.28
C PRO A 435 -25.21 0.55 -25.33
N TYR A 436 -24.45 0.80 -24.27
CA TYR A 436 -24.04 -0.16 -23.24
C TYR A 436 -23.60 0.55 -21.96
N GLY A 437 -23.49 -0.18 -20.87
CA GLY A 437 -22.72 0.17 -19.68
C GLY A 437 -21.44 -0.65 -19.61
N LEU A 438 -20.58 -0.37 -18.63
CA LEU A 438 -19.34 -1.11 -18.44
C LEU A 438 -19.36 -1.91 -17.14
N PHE A 439 -18.69 -3.07 -17.14
CA PHE A 439 -18.36 -3.83 -15.94
C PHE A 439 -16.84 -4.05 -15.87
N PHE A 440 -16.23 -3.53 -14.81
CA PHE A 440 -14.80 -3.66 -14.54
C PHE A 440 -14.61 -4.81 -13.54
N ASP A 441 -14.23 -5.99 -14.05
CA ASP A 441 -14.11 -7.22 -13.25
C ASP A 441 -12.77 -7.29 -12.51
N GLN A 442 -11.66 -7.06 -13.22
CA GLN A 442 -10.32 -7.18 -12.65
C GLN A 442 -9.46 -5.95 -12.93
N VAL A 443 -8.60 -5.63 -11.97
CA VAL A 443 -7.63 -4.53 -12.05
C VAL A 443 -6.26 -5.01 -11.56
N THR A 444 -5.18 -4.40 -12.09
CA THR A 444 -3.81 -4.65 -11.61
C THR A 444 -3.32 -3.59 -10.64
N SER A 445 -3.57 -2.34 -10.96
CA SER A 445 -2.96 -1.20 -10.26
C SER A 445 -3.73 0.08 -10.57
N GLY A 446 -3.32 1.12 -9.89
CA GLY A 446 -3.70 2.49 -10.18
C GLY A 446 -2.54 3.43 -9.92
N TYR A 447 -2.71 4.67 -10.32
CA TYR A 447 -1.83 5.76 -9.94
C TYR A 447 -2.60 7.09 -9.95
N THR A 448 -2.14 8.04 -9.14
CA THR A 448 -2.76 9.35 -9.04
C THR A 448 -1.71 10.45 -8.93
N THR A 449 -2.02 11.62 -9.45
CA THR A 449 -1.24 12.83 -9.25
C THR A 449 -1.95 13.72 -8.24
N THR A 450 -1.27 14.01 -7.14
CA THR A 450 -1.78 14.88 -6.06
C THR A 450 -1.19 16.29 -6.12
N ALA A 451 -0.13 16.49 -6.90
CA ALA A 451 0.57 17.78 -7.03
C ALA A 451 -0.35 18.89 -7.55
N ARG A 452 -0.19 20.09 -6.99
CA ARG A 452 -0.95 21.29 -7.37
C ARG A 452 -0.68 21.74 -8.80
N ARG A 453 0.56 21.55 -9.27
CA ARG A 453 0.96 21.85 -10.65
C ARG A 453 0.75 20.61 -11.51
N GLY A 454 -0.26 20.62 -12.36
CA GLY A 454 -0.61 19.53 -13.26
C GLY A 454 -2.08 19.15 -13.19
N LEU A 455 -2.48 18.23 -14.05
CA LEU A 455 -3.81 17.63 -14.00
C LEU A 455 -3.90 16.74 -12.77
N GLN A 456 -4.78 17.09 -11.84
CA GLN A 456 -5.12 16.20 -10.71
C GLN A 456 -6.00 15.07 -11.22
N ALA A 457 -5.38 14.15 -11.93
CA ALA A 457 -6.04 13.00 -12.52
C ALA A 457 -5.63 11.72 -11.77
N PHE A 458 -6.47 10.73 -11.88
CA PHE A 458 -6.15 9.37 -11.49
C PHE A 458 -6.31 8.44 -12.70
N THR A 459 -5.64 7.33 -12.65
CA THR A 459 -5.80 6.24 -13.60
C THR A 459 -5.90 4.93 -12.84
N VAL A 460 -6.88 4.11 -13.17
CA VAL A 460 -6.95 2.70 -12.77
C VAL A 460 -6.72 1.87 -14.03
N VAL A 461 -5.92 0.83 -13.92
CA VAL A 461 -5.54 -0.05 -15.02
C VAL A 461 -6.32 -1.36 -14.92
N PRO A 462 -7.49 -1.46 -15.59
CA PRO A 462 -8.26 -2.68 -15.62
C PRO A 462 -7.59 -3.76 -16.47
N LEU A 463 -7.84 -5.01 -16.12
CA LEU A 463 -7.48 -6.18 -16.91
C LEU A 463 -8.66 -6.71 -17.74
N MET A 464 -9.80 -6.92 -17.06
CA MET A 464 -11.00 -7.50 -17.66
C MET A 464 -12.12 -6.47 -17.60
N VAL A 465 -12.62 -6.05 -18.76
CA VAL A 465 -13.71 -5.06 -18.88
C VAL A 465 -14.73 -5.57 -19.89
N TYR A 466 -16.00 -5.49 -19.52
CA TYR A 466 -17.10 -5.97 -20.33
C TYR A 466 -18.06 -4.83 -20.68
N ARG A 467 -18.56 -4.83 -21.92
CA ARG A 467 -19.76 -4.08 -22.31
C ARG A 467 -20.99 -4.86 -21.85
N VAL A 468 -21.85 -4.21 -21.10
CA VAL A 468 -23.13 -4.75 -20.62
C VAL A 468 -24.25 -4.10 -21.41
N TYR A 469 -24.97 -4.90 -22.17
CA TYR A 469 -25.97 -4.40 -23.11
C TYR A 469 -27.38 -4.36 -22.51
N PRO A 470 -28.15 -3.29 -22.77
CA PRO A 470 -29.50 -3.14 -22.22
C PRO A 470 -30.59 -4.01 -22.90
N ASP A 471 -30.29 -4.66 -24.03
CA ASP A 471 -31.18 -5.53 -24.79
C ASP A 471 -31.08 -7.01 -24.38
N GLY A 472 -30.21 -7.34 -23.41
CA GLY A 472 -30.08 -8.69 -22.87
C GLY A 472 -29.17 -9.63 -23.68
N ARG A 473 -28.47 -9.12 -24.71
CA ARG A 473 -27.44 -9.91 -25.38
C ARG A 473 -26.27 -10.19 -24.40
N PRO A 474 -25.44 -11.23 -24.67
CA PRO A 474 -24.28 -11.54 -23.85
C PRO A 474 -23.31 -10.36 -23.72
N ASP A 475 -22.64 -10.28 -22.57
CA ASP A 475 -21.59 -9.29 -22.33
C ASP A 475 -20.43 -9.51 -23.30
N GLU A 476 -19.84 -8.41 -23.75
CA GLU A 476 -18.72 -8.41 -24.68
C GLU A 476 -17.44 -7.96 -23.97
N LEU A 477 -16.44 -8.85 -23.92
CA LEU A 477 -15.10 -8.48 -23.42
C LEU A 477 -14.46 -7.47 -24.37
N ILE A 478 -13.87 -6.41 -23.81
CA ILE A 478 -13.10 -5.40 -24.54
C ILE A 478 -11.71 -5.24 -23.94
N ARG A 479 -10.75 -4.76 -24.72
CA ARG A 479 -9.35 -4.58 -24.28
C ARG A 479 -8.82 -3.17 -24.43
N GLY A 480 -7.72 -2.89 -23.74
CA GLY A 480 -7.02 -1.62 -23.86
C GLY A 480 -7.78 -0.46 -23.24
N VAL A 481 -8.36 -0.69 -22.06
CA VAL A 481 -9.11 0.30 -21.30
C VAL A 481 -8.25 0.88 -20.18
N SER A 482 -8.33 2.20 -19.98
CA SER A 482 -7.84 2.89 -18.78
C SER A 482 -8.96 3.75 -18.23
N ILE A 483 -9.26 3.64 -16.95
CA ILE A 483 -10.21 4.53 -16.27
C ILE A 483 -9.46 5.82 -15.97
N VAL A 484 -10.07 6.95 -16.32
CA VAL A 484 -9.53 8.28 -16.08
C VAL A 484 -10.60 9.19 -15.48
N GLY A 485 -10.18 10.25 -14.81
CA GLY A 485 -11.12 11.22 -14.26
C GLY A 485 -10.52 12.12 -13.20
N THR A 486 -11.39 12.97 -12.64
CA THR A 486 -11.06 13.82 -11.50
C THR A 486 -11.79 13.31 -10.24
N PRO A 487 -11.16 13.39 -9.07
CA PRO A 487 -11.68 12.78 -7.85
C PRO A 487 -13.10 13.20 -7.48
N LEU A 488 -13.35 14.50 -7.39
CA LEU A 488 -14.64 15.02 -6.89
C LEU A 488 -15.83 14.67 -7.79
N ALA A 489 -15.64 14.72 -9.13
CA ALA A 489 -16.68 14.34 -10.06
C ALA A 489 -17.03 12.85 -9.97
N SER A 490 -16.01 12.01 -9.76
CA SER A 490 -16.18 10.56 -9.67
C SER A 490 -17.00 10.14 -8.44
N PHE A 491 -16.83 10.80 -7.30
CA PHE A 491 -17.58 10.46 -6.07
C PHE A 491 -19.07 10.79 -6.17
N ALA A 492 -19.41 11.93 -6.76
CA ALA A 492 -20.80 12.36 -6.92
C ALA A 492 -21.63 11.38 -7.77
N ASN A 493 -20.97 10.53 -8.56
CA ASN A 493 -21.61 9.59 -9.47
C ASN A 493 -21.91 8.22 -8.83
N ILE A 494 -21.52 7.95 -7.58
CA ILE A 494 -21.80 6.66 -6.93
C ILE A 494 -23.27 6.56 -6.53
N MET A 495 -23.98 5.55 -7.03
CA MET A 495 -25.43 5.39 -6.88
C MET A 495 -25.84 4.33 -5.86
N ALA A 496 -25.13 3.21 -5.82
CA ALA A 496 -25.42 2.05 -4.98
C ALA A 496 -24.18 1.15 -4.85
N THR A 497 -24.24 0.20 -3.93
CA THR A 497 -23.18 -0.81 -3.72
C THR A 497 -23.80 -2.21 -3.66
N SER A 498 -22.96 -3.24 -3.93
CA SER A 498 -23.34 -4.62 -3.67
C SER A 498 -23.31 -4.95 -2.16
N ASP A 499 -23.83 -6.12 -1.81
CA ASP A 499 -23.83 -6.64 -0.43
C ASP A 499 -22.56 -7.42 -0.08
N LYS A 500 -21.68 -7.70 -1.06
CA LYS A 500 -20.42 -8.43 -0.90
C LYS A 500 -19.24 -7.51 -1.12
N SER A 501 -18.23 -7.68 -0.28
CA SER A 501 -16.97 -6.97 -0.44
C SER A 501 -15.87 -7.90 -0.93
N GLU A 502 -14.97 -7.36 -1.76
CA GLU A 502 -13.75 -8.01 -2.22
C GLU A 502 -12.52 -7.30 -1.68
N ILE A 503 -11.38 -7.99 -1.76
CA ILE A 503 -10.10 -7.51 -1.23
C ILE A 503 -9.13 -7.29 -2.37
N PHE A 504 -8.48 -6.15 -2.37
CA PHE A 504 -7.27 -5.88 -3.15
C PHE A 504 -6.11 -5.70 -2.18
N ASN A 505 -5.16 -6.64 -2.17
CA ASN A 505 -3.88 -6.49 -1.47
C ASN A 505 -2.84 -5.91 -2.40
N GLY A 506 -2.14 -4.87 -1.97
CA GLY A 506 -1.18 -4.16 -2.81
C GLY A 506 0.04 -3.64 -2.06
N ILE A 507 0.91 -3.01 -2.82
CA ILE A 507 2.05 -2.21 -2.37
C ILE A 507 1.84 -0.80 -2.93
N CYS A 508 1.74 0.18 -2.05
CA CYS A 508 1.52 1.57 -2.42
C CYS A 508 2.84 2.33 -2.46
N GLY A 509 3.21 2.84 -3.63
CA GLY A 509 4.40 3.68 -3.82
C GLY A 509 4.07 5.17 -3.73
N ALA A 510 4.81 5.92 -2.91
CA ALA A 510 4.75 7.38 -2.84
C ALA A 510 6.09 7.95 -2.35
N GLU A 511 6.13 9.21 -1.92
CA GLU A 511 7.34 9.91 -1.49
C GLU A 511 8.09 9.24 -0.32
N SER A 512 7.40 8.49 0.53
CA SER A 512 8.02 7.68 1.61
C SER A 512 8.38 6.26 1.17
N GLY A 513 8.46 6.00 -0.15
CA GLY A 513 8.73 4.67 -0.69
C GLY A 513 7.49 3.78 -0.73
N SER A 514 7.72 2.49 -0.78
CA SER A 514 6.70 1.44 -0.91
C SER A 514 6.24 0.94 0.45
N VAL A 515 4.92 0.97 0.71
CA VAL A 515 4.30 0.44 1.93
C VAL A 515 3.21 -0.57 1.59
N PRO A 516 3.09 -1.68 2.35
CA PRO A 516 2.00 -2.63 2.17
C PRO A 516 0.64 -2.01 2.51
N VAL A 517 -0.38 -2.30 1.70
CA VAL A 517 -1.75 -1.80 1.87
C VAL A 517 -2.77 -2.86 1.49
N ALA A 518 -4.01 -2.70 1.95
CA ALA A 518 -5.15 -3.41 1.41
C ALA A 518 -6.31 -2.45 1.19
N ALA A 519 -7.18 -2.77 0.23
CA ALA A 519 -8.42 -2.05 0.02
C ALA A 519 -9.58 -3.05 -0.07
N ILE A 520 -10.59 -2.83 0.74
CA ILE A 520 -11.77 -3.67 0.88
C ILE A 520 -12.98 -2.83 0.50
N SER A 521 -13.70 -3.25 -0.54
CA SER A 521 -14.86 -2.52 -1.03
C SER A 521 -15.94 -3.47 -1.54
N PRO A 522 -17.22 -3.12 -1.40
CA PRO A 522 -18.27 -3.72 -2.20
C PRO A 522 -18.12 -3.27 -3.67
N GLU A 523 -18.82 -3.93 -4.58
CA GLU A 523 -18.99 -3.41 -5.94
C GLU A 523 -19.70 -2.05 -5.89
N LEU A 524 -19.32 -1.17 -6.81
CA LEU A 524 -19.91 0.16 -6.93
C LEU A 524 -20.62 0.31 -8.27
N LEU A 525 -21.86 0.75 -8.24
CA LEU A 525 -22.55 1.31 -9.40
C LEU A 525 -22.30 2.81 -9.47
N VAL A 526 -21.77 3.27 -10.59
CA VAL A 526 -21.58 4.70 -10.88
C VAL A 526 -22.42 5.10 -12.11
N SER A 527 -23.03 6.28 -12.04
CA SER A 527 -23.82 6.83 -13.16
C SER A 527 -22.95 7.29 -14.34
N SER A 528 -21.69 7.62 -14.07
CA SER A 528 -20.76 8.05 -15.10
C SER A 528 -19.32 7.74 -14.71
N ILE A 529 -18.61 7.10 -15.61
CA ILE A 529 -17.16 6.92 -15.58
C ILE A 529 -16.61 7.20 -16.97
N GLU A 530 -15.40 7.75 -17.02
CA GLU A 530 -14.69 8.01 -18.27
C GLU A 530 -13.60 6.97 -18.48
N ILE A 531 -13.55 6.42 -19.70
CA ILE A 531 -12.46 5.57 -20.11
C ILE A 531 -11.76 6.12 -21.34
N GLN A 532 -10.46 5.90 -21.38
CA GLN A 532 -9.61 6.17 -22.53
C GLN A 532 -9.01 4.88 -23.07
N ARG A 533 -8.66 4.91 -24.35
CA ARG A 533 -7.94 3.80 -24.97
C ARG A 533 -6.49 3.82 -24.50
N LYS A 534 -5.99 2.65 -24.07
CA LYS A 534 -4.58 2.47 -23.75
C LYS A 534 -3.75 2.67 -25.03
N GLU A 535 -2.61 3.33 -24.91
CA GLU A 535 -1.66 3.48 -26.00
C GLU A 535 -1.16 2.11 -26.47
N ARG A 536 -0.88 1.99 -27.77
CA ARG A 536 -0.33 0.79 -28.37
C ARG A 536 1.20 0.89 -28.38
N SER A 537 1.87 -0.22 -28.15
CA SER A 537 3.28 -0.35 -28.47
C SER A 537 3.48 -0.27 -29.99
N GLN A 538 4.60 0.26 -30.43
CA GLN A 538 5.02 0.20 -31.84
C GLN A 538 5.56 -1.17 -32.21
N ASP A 539 5.88 -2.02 -31.23
CA ASP A 539 6.38 -3.36 -31.43
C ASP A 539 5.27 -4.28 -31.95
N GLN A 540 5.56 -5.01 -33.00
CA GLN A 540 4.68 -6.02 -33.56
C GLN A 540 4.80 -7.36 -32.80
N PRO A 541 3.81 -8.28 -32.92
CA PRO A 541 3.99 -9.64 -32.46
C PRO A 541 5.26 -10.29 -33.07
N PRO A 542 5.85 -11.30 -32.41
CA PRO A 542 7.05 -11.97 -32.91
C PRO A 542 6.88 -12.49 -34.32
N TYR A 543 7.86 -12.26 -35.18
CA TYR A 543 7.90 -12.83 -36.55
C TYR A 543 8.21 -14.31 -36.53
N LEU A 544 9.00 -14.78 -35.58
CA LEU A 544 9.36 -16.19 -35.44
C LEU A 544 8.20 -16.96 -34.81
N SER A 545 7.92 -18.13 -35.33
CA SER A 545 7.01 -19.08 -34.72
C SER A 545 7.54 -19.51 -33.35
N ARG A 546 6.63 -19.77 -32.42
CA ARG A 546 7.00 -20.37 -31.12
C ARG A 546 7.68 -21.74 -31.42
N PRO A 547 8.76 -22.09 -30.67
CA PRO A 547 9.35 -23.43 -30.80
C PRO A 547 8.27 -24.49 -30.58
N GLU A 548 8.14 -25.43 -31.52
CA GLU A 548 7.27 -26.59 -31.34
C GLU A 548 7.85 -27.43 -30.19
N GLU A 549 7.01 -27.93 -29.31
CA GLU A 549 7.42 -28.94 -28.34
C GLU A 549 7.83 -30.17 -29.18
N GLN A 550 9.11 -30.50 -29.21
CA GLN A 550 9.53 -31.80 -29.72
C GLN A 550 8.97 -32.87 -28.76
N PRO A 551 8.31 -33.92 -29.28
CA PRO A 551 7.67 -34.95 -28.48
C PRO A 551 8.66 -35.72 -27.60
#